data_b4ccee66daaaf4f95d311cda567bcf10
#
_entry.id   b4ccee66daaaf4f95d311cda567bcf10
#
_cell.length_a   1.000
_cell.length_b   1.000
_cell.length_c   1.000
_cell.angle_alpha   90.00
_cell.angle_beta   90.00
_cell.angle_gamma   90.00
#
_symmetry.space_group_name_H-M   'P 1'
#
loop_
_entity.id
_entity.type
_entity.pdbx_description
1 polymer ?
#
loop_
_entity_poly.entity_id
_entity_poly.type
_entity_poly.pdbx_seq_one_letter_code
_entity_poly.pdbx_strand_id
1 'polypeptide(L)'
;MNYRNCLKILCSISVVCLCCTCMGCSKTKSTGSTSITLNEVAHSVFYAPQYAAIELGYFKEEGIDLTLVTGFGADNVMTSLISDDAQIGLMGSESSIYVYAQGASDYAVNFAQLTQRAGNFL
;
A
#
# COMPACT_ATOMS: atom_id res chain seq x y z
N MET A 1 20.91 -50.18 -30.87
CA MET A 1 19.81 -49.36 -30.32
C MET A 1 19.13 -48.68 -31.50
N ASN A 2 17.85 -49.04 -31.79
CA ASN A 2 17.20 -48.67 -33.05
C ASN A 2 16.83 -47.15 -33.03
N TYR A 3 17.18 -46.42 -34.09
CA TYR A 3 16.89 -45.01 -34.32
C TYR A 3 15.41 -44.60 -33.99
N ARG A 4 14.46 -45.48 -34.31
CA ARG A 4 13.04 -45.30 -34.05
C ARG A 4 12.70 -45.22 -32.54
N ASN A 5 13.46 -45.91 -31.69
CA ASN A 5 13.26 -45.86 -30.25
C ASN A 5 13.89 -44.60 -29.62
N CYS A 6 15.02 -44.15 -30.19
CA CYS A 6 15.66 -42.91 -29.80
C CYS A 6 14.76 -41.67 -30.10
N LEU A 7 14.10 -41.69 -31.27
CA LEU A 7 13.17 -40.61 -31.67
C LEU A 7 11.92 -40.55 -30.80
N LYS A 8 11.40 -41.69 -30.33
CA LYS A 8 10.25 -41.75 -29.43
C LYS A 8 10.60 -41.23 -28.03
N ILE A 9 11.80 -41.53 -27.57
CA ILE A 9 12.27 -41.03 -26.25
C ILE A 9 12.51 -39.52 -26.29
N LEU A 10 13.09 -38.99 -27.40
CA LEU A 10 13.25 -37.52 -27.56
C LEU A 10 11.90 -36.80 -27.62
N CYS A 11 10.90 -37.36 -28.30
CA CYS A 11 9.57 -36.76 -28.40
C CYS A 11 8.84 -36.75 -27.04
N SER A 12 8.97 -37.82 -26.25
CA SER A 12 8.34 -37.88 -24.92
C SER A 12 8.98 -36.92 -23.91
N ILE A 13 10.29 -36.72 -23.97
CA ILE A 13 11.01 -35.74 -23.12
C ILE A 13 10.60 -34.30 -23.47
N SER A 14 10.43 -34.00 -24.77
CA SER A 14 10.01 -32.67 -25.24
C SER A 14 8.59 -32.32 -24.78
N VAL A 15 7.65 -33.25 -24.76
CA VAL A 15 6.28 -33.06 -24.31
C VAL A 15 6.21 -32.82 -22.77
N VAL A 16 7.02 -33.55 -22.01
CA VAL A 16 7.08 -33.36 -20.54
C VAL A 16 7.68 -31.99 -20.16
N CYS A 17 8.67 -31.51 -20.92
CA CYS A 17 9.28 -30.22 -20.70
C CYS A 17 8.31 -29.03 -21.00
N LEU A 18 7.40 -29.19 -21.98
CA LEU A 18 6.43 -28.18 -22.37
C LEU A 18 5.29 -28.00 -21.31
N CYS A 19 4.99 -29.08 -20.56
CA CYS A 19 3.97 -29.04 -19.51
C CYS A 19 4.43 -28.36 -18.22
N CYS A 20 5.74 -28.20 -17.98
CA CYS A 20 6.29 -27.59 -16.78
C CYS A 20 6.34 -26.07 -16.83
N THR A 21 6.11 -25.42 -17.97
CA THR A 21 6.19 -23.95 -18.10
C THR A 21 4.89 -23.21 -17.75
N CYS A 22 3.81 -23.91 -17.42
CA CYS A 22 2.51 -23.32 -17.05
C CYS A 22 2.26 -23.25 -15.55
N MET A 23 3.26 -23.46 -14.69
CA MET A 23 3.14 -23.08 -13.27
C MET A 23 3.34 -21.57 -13.17
N GLY A 24 2.33 -20.83 -13.62
CA GLY A 24 2.19 -19.41 -13.34
C GLY A 24 2.27 -19.21 -11.83
N CYS A 25 3.11 -18.27 -11.39
CA CYS A 25 3.13 -17.80 -10.02
C CYS A 25 1.71 -17.39 -9.61
N SER A 26 0.98 -18.31 -9.00
CA SER A 26 -0.17 -17.98 -8.20
C SER A 26 0.37 -17.13 -7.03
N LYS A 27 0.18 -15.81 -7.08
CA LYS A 27 0.37 -14.96 -5.93
C LYS A 27 -0.49 -15.55 -4.83
N THR A 28 0.11 -16.26 -3.90
CA THR A 28 -0.57 -16.69 -2.68
C THR A 28 -0.95 -15.40 -1.95
N LYS A 29 -2.21 -14.98 -2.07
CA LYS A 29 -2.73 -13.92 -1.22
C LYS A 29 -2.51 -14.39 0.22
N SER A 30 -1.66 -13.68 0.94
CA SER A 30 -1.57 -13.81 2.39
C SER A 30 -2.99 -13.71 2.93
N THR A 31 -3.46 -14.72 3.66
CA THR A 31 -4.80 -14.77 4.25
C THR A 31 -4.91 -13.90 5.50
N GLY A 32 -3.89 -13.10 5.83
CA GLY A 32 -3.90 -12.12 6.90
C GLY A 32 -4.07 -10.71 6.34
N SER A 33 -5.08 -9.96 6.77
CA SER A 33 -5.17 -8.53 6.52
C SER A 33 -4.26 -7.79 7.50
N THR A 34 -3.59 -6.74 7.01
CA THR A 34 -2.82 -5.81 7.85
C THR A 34 -3.76 -4.70 8.29
N SER A 35 -3.95 -4.55 9.61
CA SER A 35 -4.74 -3.43 10.15
C SER A 35 -3.91 -2.16 10.13
N ILE A 36 -4.47 -1.08 9.55
CA ILE A 36 -3.83 0.23 9.46
C ILE A 36 -4.84 1.30 9.88
N THR A 37 -4.44 2.17 10.79
CA THR A 37 -5.16 3.40 11.10
C THR A 37 -4.56 4.55 10.30
N LEU A 38 -5.40 5.22 9.50
CA LEU A 38 -5.07 6.44 8.79
C LEU A 38 -5.77 7.61 9.47
N ASN A 39 -5.01 8.59 9.93
CA ASN A 39 -5.54 9.79 10.53
C ASN A 39 -5.46 10.95 9.54
N GLU A 40 -6.62 11.53 9.17
CA GLU A 40 -6.71 12.68 8.28
C GLU A 40 -6.91 13.99 9.05
N VAL A 41 -6.38 15.08 8.54
CA VAL A 41 -6.47 16.40 9.19
C VAL A 41 -7.90 16.94 9.25
N ALA A 42 -8.71 16.62 8.26
CA ALA A 42 -10.12 16.99 8.15
C ALA A 42 -10.81 16.11 7.13
N HIS A 43 -12.11 15.87 7.30
CA HIS A 43 -12.89 15.23 6.25
C HIS A 43 -13.18 16.23 5.13
N SER A 44 -12.64 16.00 3.92
CA SER A 44 -12.66 17.00 2.86
C SER A 44 -12.84 16.37 1.48
N VAL A 45 -13.59 17.07 0.62
CA VAL A 45 -13.75 16.70 -0.80
C VAL A 45 -12.41 16.59 -1.55
N PHE A 46 -11.36 17.28 -1.09
CA PHE A 46 -10.02 17.16 -1.66
C PHE A 46 -9.41 15.76 -1.49
N TYR A 47 -9.93 14.96 -0.57
CA TYR A 47 -9.50 13.59 -0.31
C TYR A 47 -10.44 12.55 -0.94
N ALA A 48 -11.33 12.97 -1.84
CA ALA A 48 -12.29 12.10 -2.51
C ALA A 48 -11.66 10.83 -3.13
N PRO A 49 -10.47 10.83 -3.73
CA PRO A 49 -9.84 9.60 -4.23
C PRO A 49 -9.60 8.56 -3.13
N GLN A 50 -9.24 8.99 -1.92
CA GLN A 50 -9.06 8.11 -0.76
C GLN A 50 -10.38 7.49 -0.33
N TYR A 51 -11.45 8.29 -0.23
CA TYR A 51 -12.78 7.80 0.14
C TYR A 51 -13.34 6.84 -0.91
N ALA A 52 -13.15 7.14 -2.19
CA ALA A 52 -13.52 6.25 -3.27
C ALA A 52 -12.77 4.90 -3.17
N ALA A 53 -11.49 4.90 -2.85
CA ALA A 53 -10.70 3.69 -2.67
C ALA A 53 -11.19 2.85 -1.48
N ILE A 54 -11.65 3.50 -0.40
CA ILE A 54 -12.24 2.83 0.76
C ILE A 54 -13.57 2.19 0.38
N GLU A 55 -14.49 2.97 -0.20
CA GLU A 55 -15.85 2.53 -0.57
C GLU A 55 -15.84 1.43 -1.64
N LEU A 56 -14.92 1.52 -2.62
CA LEU A 56 -14.76 0.51 -3.66
C LEU A 56 -14.00 -0.74 -3.19
N GLY A 57 -13.48 -0.75 -1.96
CA GLY A 57 -12.85 -1.91 -1.36
C GLY A 57 -11.41 -2.16 -1.80
N TYR A 58 -10.73 -1.21 -2.45
CA TYR A 58 -9.37 -1.38 -2.98
C TYR A 58 -8.34 -1.69 -1.89
N PHE A 59 -8.50 -1.14 -0.69
CA PHE A 59 -7.64 -1.49 0.44
C PHE A 59 -7.79 -2.96 0.84
N LYS A 60 -9.03 -3.47 0.87
CA LYS A 60 -9.30 -4.88 1.19
C LYS A 60 -8.76 -5.83 0.13
N GLU A 61 -8.80 -5.43 -1.15
CA GLU A 61 -8.22 -6.20 -2.26
C GLU A 61 -6.70 -6.35 -2.10
N GLU A 62 -6.04 -5.35 -1.53
CA GLU A 62 -4.61 -5.37 -1.22
C GLU A 62 -4.29 -6.00 0.16
N GLY A 63 -5.30 -6.52 0.86
CA GLY A 63 -5.12 -7.15 2.17
C GLY A 63 -4.92 -6.14 3.31
N ILE A 64 -5.44 -4.93 3.15
CA ILE A 64 -5.38 -3.87 4.16
C ILE A 64 -6.77 -3.70 4.78
N ASP A 65 -6.85 -3.79 6.10
CA ASP A 65 -8.03 -3.43 6.90
C ASP A 65 -7.83 -2.02 7.43
N LEU A 66 -8.36 -1.04 6.68
CA LEU A 66 -8.14 0.37 6.94
C LEU A 66 -9.20 0.94 7.88
N THR A 67 -8.74 1.56 8.96
CA THR A 67 -9.55 2.42 9.83
C THR A 67 -9.23 3.88 9.55
N LEU A 68 -10.23 4.68 9.15
CA LEU A 68 -10.09 6.11 8.92
C LEU A 68 -10.55 6.87 10.15
N VAL A 69 -9.72 7.78 10.66
CA VAL A 69 -10.03 8.70 11.76
C VAL A 69 -9.74 10.13 11.34
N THR A 70 -10.43 11.11 11.94
CA THR A 70 -10.22 12.53 11.67
C THR A 70 -9.65 13.21 12.90
N GLY A 71 -8.45 13.77 12.79
CA GLY A 71 -7.71 14.42 13.90
C GLY A 71 -8.11 15.87 14.15
N PHE A 72 -8.80 16.52 13.21
CA PHE A 72 -9.22 17.94 13.30
C PHE A 72 -8.05 18.92 13.48
N GLY A 73 -6.90 18.62 12.90
CA GLY A 73 -5.72 19.46 12.91
C GLY A 73 -4.45 18.66 12.63
N ALA A 74 -3.46 19.30 12.01
CA ALA A 74 -2.22 18.65 11.64
C ALA A 74 -1.35 18.26 12.85
N ASP A 75 -1.45 19.03 13.93
CA ASP A 75 -0.83 18.78 15.22
C ASP A 75 -1.37 17.48 15.87
N ASN A 76 -2.69 17.28 15.83
CA ASN A 76 -3.31 16.06 16.34
C ASN A 76 -2.94 14.84 15.48
N VAL A 77 -2.91 15.00 14.15
CA VAL A 77 -2.47 13.92 13.24
C VAL A 77 -1.02 13.55 13.51
N MET A 78 -0.14 14.55 13.65
CA MET A 78 1.27 14.30 13.97
C MET A 78 1.44 13.63 15.34
N THR A 79 0.67 14.07 16.33
CA THR A 79 0.69 13.46 17.67
C THR A 79 0.29 11.97 17.59
N SER A 80 -0.76 11.64 16.85
CA SER A 80 -1.19 10.24 16.71
C SER A 80 -0.17 9.35 15.98
N LEU A 81 0.64 9.92 15.07
CA LEU A 81 1.75 9.19 14.45
C LEU A 81 2.88 8.92 15.44
N ILE A 82 3.28 9.93 16.22
CA ILE A 82 4.38 9.80 17.18
C ILE A 82 4.00 8.90 18.36
N SER A 83 2.71 8.82 18.70
CA SER A 83 2.20 7.94 19.77
C SER A 83 1.85 6.51 19.30
N ASP A 84 2.06 6.19 18.01
CA ASP A 84 1.65 4.92 17.39
C ASP A 84 0.13 4.65 17.37
N ASP A 85 -0.69 5.65 17.65
CA ASP A 85 -2.16 5.54 17.54
C ASP A 85 -2.62 5.47 16.07
N ALA A 86 -1.82 5.98 15.15
CA ALA A 86 -2.01 5.85 13.71
C ALA A 86 -0.68 5.51 13.02
N GLN A 87 -0.75 4.69 11.97
CA GLN A 87 0.41 4.33 11.16
C GLN A 87 0.59 5.26 9.97
N ILE A 88 -0.48 5.91 9.52
CA ILE A 88 -0.46 6.86 8.40
C ILE A 88 -1.16 8.14 8.80
N GLY A 89 -0.53 9.29 8.51
CA GLY A 89 -1.12 10.62 8.67
C GLY A 89 -1.31 11.30 7.32
N LEU A 90 -2.51 11.83 7.08
CA LEU A 90 -2.81 12.67 5.92
C LEU A 90 -2.89 14.13 6.37
N MET A 91 -1.82 14.87 6.11
CA MET A 91 -1.65 16.26 6.53
C MET A 91 -0.65 16.99 5.62
N GLY A 92 -0.47 18.27 5.81
CA GLY A 92 0.56 19.03 5.12
C GLY A 92 1.98 18.57 5.52
N SER A 93 2.89 18.57 4.56
CA SER A 93 4.28 18.15 4.77
C SER A 93 5.07 19.03 5.74
N GLU A 94 4.60 20.26 5.98
CA GLU A 94 5.19 21.22 6.92
C GLU A 94 5.27 20.64 8.34
N SER A 95 4.30 19.84 8.77
CA SER A 95 4.27 19.25 10.11
C SER A 95 5.46 18.29 10.33
N SER A 96 5.83 17.49 9.34
CA SER A 96 6.99 16.61 9.42
C SER A 96 8.31 17.40 9.45
N ILE A 97 8.37 18.52 8.70
CA ILE A 97 9.53 19.41 8.68
C ILE A 97 9.73 20.05 10.07
N TYR A 98 8.66 20.52 10.71
CA TYR A 98 8.75 21.12 12.03
C TYR A 98 9.25 20.15 13.09
N VAL A 99 8.71 18.93 13.13
CA VAL A 99 9.12 17.91 14.09
C VAL A 99 10.58 17.52 13.88
N TYR A 100 10.98 17.33 12.65
CA TYR A 100 12.39 17.05 12.32
C TYR A 100 13.33 18.20 12.72
N ALA A 101 12.94 19.45 12.42
CA ALA A 101 13.72 20.64 12.73
C ALA A 101 13.88 20.89 14.25
N GLN A 102 12.94 20.39 15.07
CA GLN A 102 13.02 20.44 16.52
C GLN A 102 14.00 19.40 17.12
N GLY A 103 14.62 18.57 16.28
CA GLY A 103 15.58 17.56 16.72
C GLY A 103 14.95 16.34 17.35
N ALA A 104 13.69 16.05 17.04
CA ALA A 104 13.04 14.82 17.47
C ALA A 104 13.80 13.61 16.92
N SER A 105 14.04 12.60 17.76
CA SER A 105 14.66 11.34 17.37
C SER A 105 13.71 10.46 16.55
N ASP A 106 12.41 10.66 16.73
CA ASP A 106 11.34 10.01 15.98
C ASP A 106 10.57 11.07 15.19
N TYR A 107 10.39 10.84 13.87
CA TYR A 107 9.78 11.80 12.98
C TYR A 107 9.05 11.10 11.83
N ALA A 108 7.99 11.75 11.33
CA ALA A 108 7.22 11.24 10.20
C ALA A 108 7.99 11.41 8.88
N VAL A 109 7.94 10.38 8.02
CA VAL A 109 8.50 10.39 6.68
C VAL A 109 7.39 10.55 5.64
N ASN A 110 7.50 11.58 4.79
CA ASN A 110 6.56 11.76 3.68
C ASN A 110 6.85 10.75 2.58
N PHE A 111 5.88 9.92 2.21
CA PHE A 111 6.05 8.88 1.19
C PHE A 111 5.13 9.03 -0.01
N ALA A 112 4.03 9.79 0.10
CA ALA A 112 3.07 9.97 -0.98
C ALA A 112 2.40 11.34 -0.92
N GLN A 113 1.92 11.80 -2.05
CA GLN A 113 1.13 13.01 -2.20
C GLN A 113 -0.24 12.65 -2.80
N LEU A 114 -1.32 12.86 -2.04
CA LEU A 114 -2.68 12.58 -2.49
C LEU A 114 -3.24 13.70 -3.37
N THR A 115 -2.95 14.97 -3.02
CA THR A 115 -3.47 16.14 -3.72
C THR A 115 -2.35 16.96 -4.32
N GLN A 116 -2.46 17.31 -5.62
CA GLN A 116 -1.50 18.21 -6.28
C GLN A 116 -1.84 19.69 -6.12
N ARG A 117 -3.12 19.98 -5.85
CA ARG A 117 -3.63 21.36 -5.70
C ARG A 117 -4.60 21.37 -4.52
N ALA A 118 -4.11 21.77 -3.38
CA ALA A 118 -4.98 22.11 -2.25
C ALA A 118 -5.54 23.51 -2.45
N GLY A 119 -6.83 23.70 -2.19
CA GLY A 119 -7.54 24.95 -2.47
C GLY A 119 -7.23 26.12 -1.54
N ASN A 120 -6.14 26.09 -0.79
CA ASN A 120 -5.72 27.19 0.08
C ASN A 120 -4.69 28.03 -0.67
N PHE A 121 -5.16 29.10 -1.28
CA PHE A 121 -4.32 30.15 -1.80
C PHE A 121 -4.44 31.36 -0.87
N LEU A 122 -3.32 31.80 -0.36
CA LEU A 122 -3.19 33.13 0.29
C LEU A 122 -2.96 34.20 -0.78
#